data_fab2c23d3fff62a27bddca3d2d287875
#
_entry.id   fab2c23d3fff62a27bddca3d2d287875
#
_cell.length_a   1.000
_cell.length_b   1.000
_cell.length_c   1.000
_cell.angle_alpha   90.00
_cell.angle_beta   90.00
_cell.angle_gamma   90.00
#
_symmetry.space_group_name_H-M   'P 1'
#
loop_
_entity.id
_entity.type
_entity.pdbx_description
1 polymer ?
#
loop_
_entity_poly.entity_id
_entity_poly.type
_entity_poly.pdbx_seq_one_letter_code
_entity_poly.pdbx_strand_id
1 'polypeptide(L)'
;MKVSNSRKRGNAQYKPILLLTVIDLIMRGVITNNQIFVSDELIEAFNKYWDVIGSQSYQGGLHYPFFHLQNEGFWHVQIKAGFNNLQPKTTNKLKLAVEYAYLDRELFNYLQDESSRKELIDVLVAAFFSDNEDQIEEFLQINQTFQDYPEIEKLDDTENLPNNPKWSLKKTLIRNAFFRKAIVSVYDCQCAFCGLKVTKTGNQNIVDGAHIKPFSAFYDSRIHNGIALCKNHHWAFDKGWFAVDDKYKIIVSKELEEVSPHARTITEFHGEILILPKVEKYFPDIEALQWHRHHIFQP
;
A
#
# COMPACT_ATOMS: atom_id res chain seq x y z
N MET A 1 -13.17 -4.41 11.15
CA MET A 1 -14.06 -4.77 10.01
C MET A 1 -14.09 -6.28 9.87
N LYS A 2 -15.29 -6.88 9.78
CA LYS A 2 -15.46 -8.33 9.59
C LYS A 2 -15.50 -8.67 8.11
N VAL A 3 -14.66 -9.62 7.69
CA VAL A 3 -14.65 -10.17 6.32
C VAL A 3 -15.29 -11.55 6.36
N SER A 4 -16.13 -11.85 5.39
CA SER A 4 -16.75 -13.17 5.28
C SER A 4 -15.68 -14.20 4.92
N ASN A 5 -15.53 -15.23 5.74
CA ASN A 5 -14.56 -16.31 5.54
C ASN A 5 -15.29 -17.62 5.23
N SER A 6 -14.89 -18.29 4.17
CA SER A 6 -15.35 -19.62 3.82
C SER A 6 -14.18 -20.59 3.80
N ARG A 7 -14.32 -21.73 4.50
CA ARG A 7 -13.30 -22.80 4.52
C ARG A 7 -12.87 -23.27 3.11
N LYS A 8 -13.75 -23.11 2.10
CA LYS A 8 -13.49 -23.55 0.72
C LYS A 8 -13.03 -22.42 -0.22
N ARG A 9 -13.30 -21.14 0.09
CA ARG A 9 -13.11 -20.00 -0.81
C ARG A 9 -12.20 -18.91 -0.21
N GLY A 10 -11.77 -19.05 1.04
CA GLY A 10 -10.97 -18.05 1.73
C GLY A 10 -11.76 -16.78 2.11
N ASN A 11 -11.07 -15.68 2.28
CA ASN A 11 -11.62 -14.40 2.68
C ASN A 11 -12.27 -13.65 1.51
N ALA A 12 -13.48 -13.15 1.72
CA ALA A 12 -14.16 -12.31 0.74
C ALA A 12 -13.80 -10.83 0.97
N GLN A 13 -12.86 -10.31 0.21
CA GLN A 13 -12.24 -8.98 0.40
C GLN A 13 -13.09 -7.81 -0.12
N TYR A 14 -14.40 -7.99 -0.31
CA TYR A 14 -15.29 -6.95 -0.86
C TYR A 14 -15.25 -5.62 -0.10
N LYS A 15 -15.36 -5.66 1.23
CA LYS A 15 -15.40 -4.47 2.08
C LYS A 15 -14.08 -3.69 2.07
N PRO A 16 -12.90 -4.34 2.26
CA PRO A 16 -11.61 -3.66 2.13
C PRO A 16 -11.42 -3.02 0.75
N ILE A 17 -11.80 -3.71 -0.32
CA ILE A 17 -11.71 -3.18 -1.68
C ILE A 17 -12.59 -1.95 -1.85
N LEU A 18 -13.82 -1.96 -1.34
CA LEU A 18 -14.67 -0.76 -1.38
C LEU A 18 -14.05 0.42 -0.63
N LEU A 19 -13.47 0.20 0.55
CA LEU A 19 -12.81 1.27 1.30
C LEU A 19 -11.59 1.83 0.55
N LEU A 20 -10.74 0.98 -0.01
CA LEU A 20 -9.62 1.42 -0.86
C LEU A 20 -10.12 2.25 -2.06
N THR A 21 -11.23 1.82 -2.67
CA THR A 21 -11.87 2.56 -3.78
C THR A 21 -12.35 3.94 -3.34
N VAL A 22 -13.01 4.04 -2.18
CA VAL A 22 -13.52 5.32 -1.65
C VAL A 22 -12.38 6.25 -1.29
N ILE A 23 -11.33 5.75 -0.64
CA ILE A 23 -10.13 6.54 -0.30
C ILE A 23 -9.49 7.10 -1.58
N ASP A 24 -9.40 6.29 -2.63
CA ASP A 24 -8.91 6.72 -3.93
C ASP A 24 -9.75 7.84 -4.54
N LEU A 25 -11.07 7.70 -4.50
CA LEU A 25 -11.97 8.72 -5.07
C LEU A 25 -11.96 10.03 -4.27
N ILE A 26 -11.76 9.98 -2.94
CA ILE A 26 -11.51 11.16 -2.11
C ILE A 26 -10.19 11.82 -2.52
N MET A 27 -9.12 11.06 -2.64
CA MET A 27 -7.81 11.55 -3.04
C MET A 27 -7.82 12.22 -4.42
N ARG A 28 -8.59 11.67 -5.34
CA ARG A 28 -8.77 12.22 -6.70
C ARG A 28 -9.68 13.43 -6.77
N GLY A 29 -10.29 13.82 -5.65
CA GLY A 29 -11.26 14.91 -5.61
C GLY A 29 -12.57 14.61 -6.37
N VAL A 30 -12.91 13.34 -6.57
CA VAL A 30 -14.21 12.89 -7.10
C VAL A 30 -15.25 12.91 -5.99
N ILE A 31 -14.86 12.43 -4.80
CA ILE A 31 -15.66 12.56 -3.58
C ILE A 31 -15.10 13.75 -2.79
N THR A 32 -15.77 14.89 -2.87
CA THR A 32 -15.35 16.15 -2.23
C THR A 32 -16.11 16.44 -0.93
N ASN A 33 -17.25 15.79 -0.74
CA ASN A 33 -18.07 15.90 0.47
C ASN A 33 -18.39 14.49 0.99
N ASN A 34 -18.91 14.40 2.20
CA ASN A 34 -19.25 13.12 2.82
C ASN A 34 -20.56 12.53 2.28
N GLN A 35 -20.67 12.45 0.95
CA GLN A 35 -21.76 11.80 0.23
C GLN A 35 -21.20 10.94 -0.90
N ILE A 36 -21.31 9.62 -0.74
CA ILE A 36 -20.74 8.63 -1.65
C ILE A 36 -21.90 8.06 -2.48
N PHE A 37 -22.04 8.55 -3.69
CA PHE A 37 -23.08 8.11 -4.62
C PHE A 37 -22.68 6.80 -5.33
N VAL A 38 -23.70 5.98 -5.69
CA VAL A 38 -23.49 4.80 -6.54
C VAL A 38 -23.35 5.28 -7.99
N SER A 39 -22.30 6.03 -8.25
CA SER A 39 -21.97 6.61 -9.56
C SER A 39 -21.23 5.63 -10.46
N ASP A 40 -21.16 5.92 -11.75
CA ASP A 40 -20.43 5.10 -12.71
C ASP A 40 -18.93 5.12 -12.41
N GLU A 41 -18.38 6.24 -11.92
CA GLU A 41 -16.99 6.34 -11.48
C GLU A 41 -16.69 5.44 -10.28
N LEU A 42 -17.60 5.35 -9.29
CA LEU A 42 -17.44 4.43 -8.16
C LEU A 42 -17.49 2.98 -8.62
N ILE A 43 -18.44 2.63 -9.49
CA ILE A 43 -18.61 1.27 -10.02
C ILE A 43 -17.36 0.87 -10.82
N GLU A 44 -16.90 1.71 -11.73
CA GLU A 44 -15.72 1.46 -12.54
C GLU A 44 -14.46 1.33 -11.68
N ALA A 45 -14.27 2.25 -10.73
CA ALA A 45 -13.14 2.20 -9.83
C ALA A 45 -13.16 0.91 -8.99
N PHE A 46 -14.30 0.53 -8.40
CA PHE A 46 -14.43 -0.71 -7.63
C PHE A 46 -14.11 -1.95 -8.48
N ASN A 47 -14.65 -2.05 -9.69
CA ASN A 47 -14.39 -3.18 -10.57
C ASN A 47 -12.89 -3.30 -10.90
N LYS A 48 -12.23 -2.18 -11.19
CA LYS A 48 -10.78 -2.18 -11.46
C LYS A 48 -9.94 -2.60 -10.25
N TYR A 49 -10.34 -2.22 -9.03
CA TYR A 49 -9.69 -2.73 -7.82
C TYR A 49 -9.98 -4.22 -7.65
N TRP A 50 -11.22 -4.64 -7.90
CA TRP A 50 -11.59 -6.04 -7.81
C TRP A 50 -10.80 -6.93 -8.77
N ASP A 51 -10.64 -6.50 -10.01
CA ASP A 51 -9.91 -7.25 -11.06
C ASP A 51 -8.42 -7.45 -10.72
N VAL A 52 -7.84 -6.54 -9.90
CA VAL A 52 -6.41 -6.58 -9.55
C VAL A 52 -6.17 -7.30 -8.21
N ILE A 53 -6.99 -7.05 -7.19
CA ILE A 53 -6.75 -7.53 -5.82
C ILE A 53 -7.91 -8.32 -5.24
N GLY A 54 -8.97 -8.52 -5.99
CA GLY A 54 -10.12 -9.34 -5.57
C GLY A 54 -9.84 -10.82 -5.71
N SER A 55 -10.42 -11.62 -4.82
CA SER A 55 -10.30 -13.07 -4.87
C SER A 55 -11.03 -13.63 -6.10
N GLN A 56 -10.33 -14.41 -6.91
CA GLN A 56 -10.90 -15.12 -8.07
C GLN A 56 -11.98 -16.14 -7.69
N SER A 57 -12.02 -16.55 -6.44
CA SER A 57 -13.04 -17.49 -5.91
C SER A 57 -14.43 -16.86 -5.74
N TYR A 58 -14.53 -15.54 -5.90
CA TYR A 58 -15.77 -14.78 -5.72
C TYR A 58 -16.07 -13.93 -6.95
N GLN A 59 -17.35 -13.74 -7.25
CA GLN A 59 -17.76 -12.77 -8.28
C GLN A 59 -17.75 -11.36 -7.71
N GLY A 60 -17.07 -10.42 -8.39
CA GLY A 60 -17.09 -9.01 -8.05
C GLY A 60 -18.50 -8.43 -8.09
N GLY A 61 -18.77 -7.44 -7.22
CA GLY A 61 -20.06 -6.75 -7.21
C GLY A 61 -20.15 -5.71 -6.12
N LEU A 62 -20.23 -4.43 -6.51
CA LEU A 62 -20.26 -3.28 -5.60
C LEU A 62 -21.45 -3.34 -4.61
N HIS A 63 -22.60 -3.91 -5.03
CA HIS A 63 -23.81 -3.92 -4.21
C HIS A 63 -23.63 -4.62 -2.86
N TYR A 64 -22.81 -5.67 -2.82
CA TYR A 64 -22.60 -6.43 -1.61
C TYR A 64 -21.85 -5.63 -0.55
N PRO A 65 -20.59 -5.16 -0.78
CA PRO A 65 -19.85 -4.40 0.22
C PRO A 65 -20.53 -3.07 0.54
N PHE A 66 -21.09 -2.36 -0.44
CA PHE A 66 -21.72 -1.07 -0.26
C PHE A 66 -22.87 -1.14 0.76
N PHE A 67 -23.72 -2.17 0.67
CA PHE A 67 -24.83 -2.34 1.59
C PHE A 67 -24.40 -2.95 2.93
N HIS A 68 -23.48 -3.92 2.94
CA HIS A 68 -23.10 -4.62 4.16
C HIS A 68 -22.02 -3.92 5.00
N LEU A 69 -21.39 -2.89 4.48
CA LEU A 69 -20.40 -2.13 5.23
C LEU A 69 -21.04 -1.34 6.40
N GLN A 70 -22.33 -1.03 6.32
CA GLN A 70 -23.09 -0.39 7.42
C GLN A 70 -23.08 -1.20 8.73
N ASN A 71 -22.83 -2.51 8.68
CA ASN A 71 -22.72 -3.35 9.87
C ASN A 71 -21.43 -3.11 10.68
N GLU A 72 -20.50 -2.29 10.16
CA GLU A 72 -19.23 -1.96 10.82
C GLU A 72 -19.30 -0.69 11.67
N GLY A 73 -20.42 0.07 11.59
CA GLY A 73 -20.72 1.20 12.45
C GLY A 73 -20.20 2.57 11.96
N PHE A 74 -19.24 2.61 11.03
CA PHE A 74 -18.67 3.85 10.49
C PHE A 74 -19.16 4.21 9.07
N TRP A 75 -19.95 3.35 8.45
CA TRP A 75 -20.52 3.48 7.11
C TRP A 75 -22.04 3.50 7.21
N HIS A 76 -22.67 4.53 6.70
CA HIS A 76 -24.10 4.72 6.75
C HIS A 76 -24.67 4.80 5.34
N VAL A 77 -25.87 4.26 5.14
CA VAL A 77 -26.53 4.25 3.84
C VAL A 77 -27.87 4.96 3.92
N GLN A 78 -28.00 6.03 3.13
CA GLN A 78 -29.27 6.74 2.95
C GLN A 78 -30.06 6.08 1.83
N ILE A 79 -31.24 5.57 2.17
CA ILE A 79 -32.13 4.87 1.23
C ILE A 79 -33.20 5.86 0.74
N LYS A 80 -33.49 5.81 -0.56
CA LYS A 80 -34.56 6.62 -1.18
C LYS A 80 -35.93 6.21 -0.66
N ALA A 81 -36.84 7.17 -0.58
CA ALA A 81 -38.24 6.91 -0.20
C ALA A 81 -38.87 5.82 -1.07
N GLY A 82 -39.56 4.87 -0.44
CA GLY A 82 -40.16 3.70 -1.12
C GLY A 82 -39.31 2.43 -1.18
N PHE A 83 -38.04 2.48 -0.77
CA PHE A 83 -37.12 1.32 -0.80
C PHE A 83 -36.67 0.85 0.59
N ASN A 84 -37.30 1.28 1.67
CA ASN A 84 -36.84 1.13 3.08
C ASN A 84 -36.59 -0.33 3.52
N ASN A 85 -37.13 -1.33 2.83
CA ASN A 85 -36.94 -2.76 3.16
C ASN A 85 -36.22 -3.54 2.07
N LEU A 86 -35.60 -2.87 1.09
CA LEU A 86 -34.94 -3.53 -0.01
C LEU A 86 -33.48 -3.81 0.30
N GLN A 87 -33.09 -5.09 0.31
CA GLN A 87 -31.70 -5.50 0.28
C GLN A 87 -31.26 -5.65 -1.20
N PRO A 88 -30.43 -4.75 -1.73
CA PRO A 88 -30.05 -4.80 -3.15
C PRO A 88 -29.22 -6.06 -3.47
N LYS A 89 -29.67 -6.85 -4.42
CA LYS A 89 -28.97 -8.07 -4.88
C LYS A 89 -28.12 -7.86 -6.14
N THR A 90 -28.14 -6.66 -6.70
CA THR A 90 -27.36 -6.27 -7.88
C THR A 90 -26.97 -4.80 -7.79
N THR A 91 -25.91 -4.40 -8.48
CA THR A 91 -25.45 -3.01 -8.54
C THR A 91 -26.53 -2.08 -9.12
N ASN A 92 -27.30 -2.53 -10.11
CA ASN A 92 -28.42 -1.73 -10.66
C ASN A 92 -29.52 -1.49 -9.62
N LYS A 93 -29.90 -2.50 -8.84
CA LYS A 93 -30.86 -2.34 -7.74
C LYS A 93 -30.32 -1.45 -6.64
N LEU A 94 -29.02 -1.52 -6.35
CA LEU A 94 -28.34 -0.61 -5.43
C LEU A 94 -28.46 0.86 -5.91
N LYS A 95 -28.12 1.13 -7.17
CA LYS A 95 -28.21 2.46 -7.79
C LYS A 95 -29.64 3.04 -7.78
N LEU A 96 -30.65 2.16 -7.90
CA LEU A 96 -32.05 2.57 -7.81
C LEU A 96 -32.50 2.91 -6.39
N ALA A 97 -32.11 2.09 -5.40
CA ALA A 97 -32.63 2.16 -4.03
C ALA A 97 -31.86 3.11 -3.11
N VAL A 98 -30.57 3.31 -3.36
CA VAL A 98 -29.71 4.13 -2.51
C VAL A 98 -29.61 5.54 -3.05
N GLU A 99 -29.71 6.51 -2.15
CA GLU A 99 -29.47 7.93 -2.44
C GLU A 99 -27.96 8.21 -2.40
N TYR A 100 -27.32 7.94 -1.28
CA TYR A 100 -25.87 7.95 -1.07
C TYR A 100 -25.49 7.16 0.18
N ALA A 101 -24.20 6.88 0.35
CA ALA A 101 -23.64 6.48 1.63
C ALA A 101 -22.74 7.60 2.19
N TYR A 102 -22.45 7.54 3.50
CA TYR A 102 -21.53 8.46 4.15
C TYR A 102 -20.75 7.76 5.25
N LEU A 103 -19.58 8.30 5.53
CA LEU A 103 -18.71 7.85 6.63
C LEU A 103 -19.03 8.63 7.91
N ASP A 104 -18.66 8.10 9.07
CA ASP A 104 -18.58 8.92 10.27
C ASP A 104 -17.78 10.19 9.99
N ARG A 105 -18.20 11.30 10.53
CA ARG A 105 -17.61 12.62 10.25
C ARG A 105 -16.12 12.66 10.60
N GLU A 106 -15.75 12.02 11.69
CA GLU A 106 -14.33 11.94 12.11
C GLU A 106 -13.49 11.16 11.10
N LEU A 107 -13.98 10.02 10.62
CA LEU A 107 -13.30 9.23 9.61
C LEU A 107 -13.20 9.98 8.27
N PHE A 108 -14.28 10.64 7.85
CA PHE A 108 -14.23 11.43 6.62
C PHE A 108 -13.22 12.59 6.72
N ASN A 109 -13.17 13.29 7.87
CA ASN A 109 -12.20 14.35 8.12
C ASN A 109 -10.75 13.81 8.15
N TYR A 110 -10.53 12.64 8.77
CA TYR A 110 -9.24 11.95 8.78
C TYR A 110 -8.75 11.65 7.36
N LEU A 111 -9.65 11.29 6.46
CA LEU A 111 -9.33 11.01 5.05
C LEU A 111 -9.09 12.26 4.19
N GLN A 112 -9.25 13.48 4.71
CA GLN A 112 -8.87 14.70 3.98
C GLN A 112 -7.35 14.93 4.02
N ASP A 113 -6.65 14.38 5.01
CA ASP A 113 -5.20 14.46 5.13
C ASP A 113 -4.49 13.34 4.33
N GLU A 114 -3.43 13.68 3.61
CA GLU A 114 -2.69 12.73 2.77
C GLU A 114 -1.97 11.65 3.57
N SER A 115 -1.34 12.04 4.68
CA SER A 115 -0.61 11.11 5.57
C SER A 115 -1.56 10.10 6.19
N SER A 116 -2.72 10.56 6.63
CA SER A 116 -3.77 9.74 7.23
C SER A 116 -4.37 8.74 6.22
N ARG A 117 -4.58 9.16 4.97
CA ARG A 117 -5.03 8.25 3.90
C ARG A 117 -4.00 7.14 3.66
N LYS A 118 -2.70 7.51 3.58
CA LYS A 118 -1.61 6.56 3.39
C LYS A 118 -1.57 5.53 4.53
N GLU A 119 -1.66 5.99 5.78
CA GLU A 119 -1.69 5.12 6.96
C GLU A 119 -2.87 4.14 6.91
N LEU A 120 -4.06 4.61 6.56
CA LEU A 120 -5.23 3.73 6.47
C LEU A 120 -5.13 2.72 5.33
N ILE A 121 -4.57 3.10 4.18
CA ILE A 121 -4.30 2.16 3.08
C ILE A 121 -3.33 1.08 3.55
N ASP A 122 -2.23 1.43 4.20
CA ASP A 122 -1.24 0.48 4.71
C ASP A 122 -1.88 -0.50 5.72
N VAL A 123 -2.71 0.01 6.63
CA VAL A 123 -3.45 -0.82 7.59
C VAL A 123 -4.43 -1.76 6.90
N LEU A 124 -5.17 -1.28 5.89
CA LEU A 124 -6.12 -2.12 5.13
C LEU A 124 -5.39 -3.23 4.35
N VAL A 125 -4.30 -2.89 3.68
CA VAL A 125 -3.48 -3.87 2.94
C VAL A 125 -2.88 -4.88 3.93
N ALA A 126 -2.30 -4.43 5.04
CA ALA A 126 -1.74 -5.31 6.05
C ALA A 126 -2.77 -6.25 6.66
N ALA A 127 -3.99 -5.77 6.94
CA ALA A 127 -5.01 -6.54 7.65
C ALA A 127 -5.79 -7.53 6.76
N PHE A 128 -5.95 -7.25 5.47
CA PHE A 128 -6.88 -7.99 4.63
C PHE A 128 -6.27 -8.63 3.36
N PHE A 129 -5.03 -8.28 3.04
CA PHE A 129 -4.36 -8.77 1.83
C PHE A 129 -3.01 -9.43 2.13
N SER A 130 -2.79 -9.93 3.34
CA SER A 130 -1.49 -10.43 3.79
C SER A 130 -1.52 -11.60 4.76
N ASP A 131 -2.38 -12.58 4.58
CA ASP A 131 -2.31 -13.80 5.38
C ASP A 131 -1.47 -14.87 4.67
N ASN A 132 -0.33 -15.23 5.31
CA ASN A 132 0.59 -16.35 5.09
C ASN A 132 1.79 -16.15 4.14
N GLU A 133 2.87 -16.85 4.46
CA GLU A 133 4.11 -16.94 3.64
C GLU A 133 3.84 -17.39 2.19
N ASP A 134 2.79 -18.17 1.94
CA ASP A 134 2.35 -18.58 0.60
C ASP A 134 1.85 -17.40 -0.25
N GLN A 135 1.53 -16.25 0.34
CA GLN A 135 1.05 -15.06 -0.36
C GLN A 135 2.17 -14.12 -0.82
N ILE A 136 3.44 -14.36 -0.44
CA ILE A 136 4.54 -13.55 -0.97
C ILE A 136 4.57 -13.59 -2.50
N GLU A 137 4.39 -14.76 -3.08
CA GLU A 137 4.32 -14.92 -4.54
C GLU A 137 3.12 -14.17 -5.14
N GLU A 138 1.98 -14.16 -4.47
CA GLU A 138 0.80 -13.41 -4.89
C GLU A 138 1.04 -11.89 -4.78
N PHE A 139 1.66 -11.40 -3.71
CA PHE A 139 2.09 -10.01 -3.59
C PHE A 139 3.11 -9.62 -4.66
N LEU A 140 4.04 -10.51 -4.97
CA LEU A 140 5.03 -10.30 -6.03
C LEU A 140 4.38 -10.24 -7.41
N GLN A 141 3.42 -11.11 -7.69
CA GLN A 141 2.66 -11.10 -8.93
C GLN A 141 1.81 -9.83 -9.08
N ILE A 142 1.14 -9.41 -8.02
CA ILE A 142 0.37 -8.16 -8.01
C ILE A 142 1.31 -6.96 -8.24
N ASN A 143 2.46 -6.92 -7.58
CA ASN A 143 3.45 -5.88 -7.77
C ASN A 143 3.99 -5.86 -9.20
N GLN A 144 4.30 -7.02 -9.78
CA GLN A 144 4.68 -7.15 -11.20
C GLN A 144 3.55 -6.70 -12.14
N THR A 145 2.31 -7.13 -11.89
CA THR A 145 1.15 -6.74 -12.70
C THR A 145 0.98 -5.22 -12.73
N PHE A 146 1.28 -4.51 -11.62
CA PHE A 146 1.28 -3.05 -11.61
C PHE A 146 2.43 -2.43 -12.40
N GLN A 147 3.56 -3.16 -12.56
CA GLN A 147 4.71 -2.71 -13.35
C GLN A 147 4.58 -3.03 -14.83
N ASP A 148 3.97 -4.17 -15.18
CA ASP A 148 3.80 -4.64 -16.56
C ASP A 148 2.74 -3.85 -17.35
N TYR A 149 2.14 -2.81 -16.76
CA TYR A 149 1.32 -1.81 -17.47
C TYR A 149 2.08 -0.49 -17.68
N PRO A 150 3.16 -0.50 -18.49
CA PRO A 150 3.98 0.69 -18.74
C PRO A 150 3.29 1.72 -19.67
N GLU A 151 2.13 1.42 -20.22
CA GLU A 151 1.45 2.28 -21.22
C GLU A 151 0.99 3.64 -20.69
N ILE A 152 1.19 3.91 -19.37
CA ILE A 152 0.83 5.20 -18.79
C ILE A 152 2.04 6.15 -18.70
N GLU A 153 3.27 5.66 -18.85
CA GLU A 153 4.48 6.47 -18.73
C GLU A 153 4.96 7.10 -20.06
N LYS A 154 4.40 6.68 -21.20
CA LYS A 154 4.74 7.23 -22.52
C LYS A 154 3.76 8.28 -23.06
N LEU A 155 2.90 8.84 -22.21
CA LEU A 155 1.91 9.84 -22.60
C LEU A 155 2.38 11.28 -22.34
N ASP A 156 3.67 11.57 -22.51
CA ASP A 156 4.14 12.96 -22.46
C ASP A 156 4.28 13.64 -23.84
N ASP A 157 4.04 12.92 -24.93
CA ASP A 157 4.11 13.51 -26.27
C ASP A 157 3.14 12.87 -27.25
N THR A 158 1.82 13.06 -27.11
CA THR A 158 0.93 13.20 -28.29
C THR A 158 -0.48 13.62 -27.86
N GLU A 159 -0.96 14.66 -28.48
CA GLU A 159 -2.31 15.19 -28.46
C GLU A 159 -3.38 14.11 -28.74
N ASN A 160 -4.45 14.07 -27.94
CA ASN A 160 -5.71 13.33 -28.12
C ASN A 160 -5.94 12.00 -27.36
N LEU A 161 -5.55 11.93 -26.07
CA LEU A 161 -6.19 10.97 -25.15
C LEU A 161 -6.67 11.72 -23.89
N PRO A 162 -7.79 11.34 -23.26
CA PRO A 162 -8.27 12.06 -22.09
C PRO A 162 -7.23 11.99 -20.98
N ASN A 163 -6.47 13.06 -20.85
CA ASN A 163 -5.46 13.30 -19.85
C ASN A 163 -6.11 13.16 -18.46
N ASN A 164 -5.97 12.00 -17.83
CA ASN A 164 -6.38 11.82 -16.45
C ASN A 164 -5.17 11.52 -15.56
N PRO A 165 -4.42 12.57 -15.13
CA PRO A 165 -3.26 12.41 -14.23
C PRO A 165 -3.63 11.73 -12.91
N LYS A 166 -4.91 11.58 -12.63
CA LYS A 166 -5.50 10.95 -11.46
C LYS A 166 -5.36 9.42 -11.42
N TRP A 167 -5.08 8.77 -12.55
CA TRP A 167 -4.89 7.31 -12.64
C TRP A 167 -3.53 6.85 -12.15
N SER A 168 -2.48 7.63 -12.37
CA SER A 168 -1.12 7.28 -11.97
C SER A 168 -0.96 7.25 -10.44
N LEU A 169 -1.59 8.21 -9.76
CA LEU A 169 -1.53 8.33 -8.30
C LEU A 169 -2.16 7.11 -7.59
N LYS A 170 -3.21 6.55 -8.15
CA LYS A 170 -3.96 5.41 -7.65
C LYS A 170 -3.17 4.10 -7.64
N LYS A 171 -2.63 3.72 -8.79
CA LYS A 171 -1.76 2.56 -8.92
C LYS A 171 -0.55 2.69 -8.00
N THR A 172 -0.03 3.91 -7.85
CA THR A 172 1.11 4.23 -7.01
C THR A 172 0.88 3.91 -5.54
N LEU A 173 -0.24 4.31 -4.94
CA LEU A 173 -0.47 4.10 -3.51
C LEU A 173 -0.64 2.62 -3.17
N ILE A 174 -1.44 1.88 -3.96
CA ILE A 174 -1.63 0.45 -3.73
C ILE A 174 -0.32 -0.30 -3.97
N ARG A 175 0.35 -0.03 -5.08
CA ARG A 175 1.65 -0.63 -5.40
C ARG A 175 2.67 -0.40 -4.29
N ASN A 176 2.75 0.83 -3.75
CA ASN A 176 3.66 1.14 -2.65
C ASN A 176 3.29 0.40 -1.36
N ALA A 177 2.01 0.20 -1.07
CA ALA A 177 1.58 -0.58 0.07
C ALA A 177 1.93 -2.07 -0.10
N PHE A 178 1.70 -2.65 -1.27
CA PHE A 178 2.12 -4.02 -1.58
C PHE A 178 3.64 -4.17 -1.57
N PHE A 179 4.37 -3.24 -2.18
CA PHE A 179 5.84 -3.23 -2.15
C PHE A 179 6.36 -3.25 -0.72
N ARG A 180 5.92 -2.31 0.13
CA ARG A 180 6.36 -2.27 1.55
C ARG A 180 6.07 -3.57 2.27
N LYS A 181 4.89 -4.14 2.04
CA LYS A 181 4.52 -5.42 2.65
C LYS A 181 5.39 -6.56 2.17
N ALA A 182 5.64 -6.67 0.87
CA ALA A 182 6.50 -7.69 0.29
C ALA A 182 7.94 -7.58 0.83
N ILE A 183 8.51 -6.35 0.88
CA ILE A 183 9.84 -6.12 1.44
C ILE A 183 9.90 -6.56 2.90
N VAL A 184 8.98 -6.12 3.75
CA VAL A 184 8.95 -6.51 5.17
C VAL A 184 8.86 -8.03 5.32
N SER A 185 8.09 -8.70 4.46
CA SER A 185 7.90 -10.15 4.48
C SER A 185 9.18 -10.91 4.10
N VAL A 186 9.87 -10.52 3.01
CA VAL A 186 11.11 -11.21 2.57
C VAL A 186 12.26 -11.05 3.57
N TYR A 187 12.23 -10.00 4.40
CA TYR A 187 13.16 -9.77 5.51
C TYR A 187 12.67 -10.34 6.86
N ASP A 188 11.59 -11.11 6.87
CA ASP A 188 11.03 -11.72 8.09
C ASP A 188 10.70 -10.69 9.19
N CYS A 189 10.15 -9.53 8.82
CA CYS A 189 9.84 -8.41 9.72
C CYS A 189 11.06 -7.89 10.51
N GLN A 190 12.26 -8.06 9.99
CA GLN A 190 13.52 -7.66 10.64
C GLN A 190 14.15 -6.47 9.93
N CYS A 191 14.67 -5.51 10.69
CA CYS A 191 15.45 -4.40 10.15
C CYS A 191 16.77 -4.91 9.58
N ALA A 192 17.02 -4.68 8.30
CA ALA A 192 18.25 -5.10 7.63
C ALA A 192 19.50 -4.44 8.20
N PHE A 193 19.39 -3.23 8.75
CA PHE A 193 20.50 -2.48 9.32
C PHE A 193 20.88 -2.97 10.72
N CYS A 194 19.94 -2.95 11.68
CA CYS A 194 20.24 -3.21 13.10
C CYS A 194 19.68 -4.52 13.64
N GLY A 195 19.00 -5.32 12.83
CA GLY A 195 18.41 -6.58 13.26
C GLY A 195 17.17 -6.47 14.15
N LEU A 196 16.68 -5.25 14.43
CA LEU A 196 15.50 -5.05 15.28
C LEU A 196 14.27 -5.72 14.64
N LYS A 197 13.64 -6.60 15.42
CA LYS A 197 12.39 -7.26 15.08
C LYS A 197 11.40 -7.09 16.21
N VAL A 198 10.34 -6.32 16.01
CA VAL A 198 9.26 -6.14 16.98
C VAL A 198 7.95 -6.37 16.24
N THR A 199 7.24 -7.39 16.64
CA THR A 199 5.97 -7.81 16.06
C THR A 199 4.89 -7.93 17.12
N LYS A 200 3.66 -7.59 16.73
CA LYS A 200 2.46 -7.76 17.57
C LYS A 200 1.42 -8.57 16.81
N THR A 201 0.51 -9.24 17.53
CA THR A 201 -0.62 -9.96 16.94
C THR A 201 -1.36 -9.08 15.92
N GLY A 202 -1.70 -9.64 14.74
CA GLY A 202 -2.36 -8.89 13.65
C GLY A 202 -1.38 -8.25 12.66
N ASN A 203 -0.19 -8.82 12.51
CA ASN A 203 0.83 -8.41 11.53
C ASN A 203 1.37 -6.97 11.71
N GLN A 204 1.20 -6.37 12.88
CA GLN A 204 1.84 -5.09 13.20
C GLN A 204 3.32 -5.31 13.50
N ASN A 205 4.18 -4.51 12.88
CA ASN A 205 5.62 -4.52 13.11
C ASN A 205 6.20 -3.10 13.01
N ILE A 206 7.42 -2.92 13.52
CA ILE A 206 8.13 -1.63 13.53
C ILE A 206 8.95 -1.38 12.26
N VAL A 207 9.02 -2.36 11.37
CA VAL A 207 9.84 -2.33 10.15
C VAL A 207 8.99 -1.87 8.97
N ASP A 208 9.59 -1.14 8.05
CA ASP A 208 8.98 -0.64 6.82
C ASP A 208 9.83 -1.02 5.61
N GLY A 209 9.23 -1.14 4.43
CA GLY A 209 9.95 -1.33 3.17
C GLY A 209 10.39 0.01 2.59
N ALA A 210 11.69 0.26 2.60
CA ALA A 210 12.31 1.44 2.01
C ALA A 210 12.67 1.20 0.54
N HIS A 211 12.37 2.15 -0.36
CA HIS A 211 12.89 2.14 -1.71
C HIS A 211 14.35 2.58 -1.74
N ILE A 212 15.23 1.85 -2.44
CA ILE A 212 16.62 2.23 -2.62
C ILE A 212 16.73 3.39 -3.61
N LYS A 213 16.17 3.25 -4.80
CA LYS A 213 15.92 4.35 -5.74
C LYS A 213 14.54 4.92 -5.47
N PRO A 214 14.37 6.24 -5.25
CA PRO A 214 13.09 6.84 -4.94
C PRO A 214 12.02 6.50 -5.98
N PHE A 215 10.87 6.02 -5.51
CA PHE A 215 9.78 5.66 -6.40
C PHE A 215 9.32 6.83 -7.29
N SER A 216 9.30 8.06 -6.75
CA SER A 216 8.90 9.26 -7.47
C SER A 216 9.73 9.58 -8.72
N ALA A 217 10.98 9.07 -8.77
CA ALA A 217 11.89 9.31 -9.89
C ALA A 217 12.02 8.10 -10.84
N PHE A 218 11.87 6.87 -10.32
CA PHE A 218 12.16 5.65 -11.07
C PHE A 218 10.95 4.75 -11.30
N TYR A 219 9.84 4.99 -10.58
CA TYR A 219 8.62 4.18 -10.65
C TYR A 219 8.85 2.66 -10.47
N ASP A 220 9.96 2.29 -9.81
CA ASP A 220 10.38 0.91 -9.60
C ASP A 220 9.98 0.40 -8.21
N SER A 221 9.04 -0.54 -8.15
CA SER A 221 8.61 -1.25 -6.94
C SER A 221 8.96 -2.73 -6.97
N ARG A 222 9.96 -3.14 -7.74
CA ARG A 222 10.50 -4.50 -7.68
C ARG A 222 11.19 -4.74 -6.34
N ILE A 223 11.16 -5.98 -5.86
CA ILE A 223 11.76 -6.36 -4.57
C ILE A 223 13.25 -5.96 -4.49
N HIS A 224 13.99 -6.08 -5.58
CA HIS A 224 15.41 -5.70 -5.63
C HIS A 224 15.67 -4.20 -5.39
N ASN A 225 14.65 -3.36 -5.56
CA ASN A 225 14.72 -1.93 -5.23
C ASN A 225 14.28 -1.63 -3.80
N GLY A 226 14.35 -2.61 -2.89
CA GLY A 226 13.86 -2.46 -1.53
C GLY A 226 14.74 -3.04 -0.44
N ILE A 227 14.71 -2.38 0.72
CA ILE A 227 15.36 -2.82 1.96
C ILE A 227 14.37 -2.65 3.11
N ALA A 228 14.28 -3.66 4.01
CA ALA A 228 13.46 -3.54 5.22
C ALA A 228 14.22 -2.80 6.31
N LEU A 229 13.69 -1.69 6.78
CA LEU A 229 14.31 -0.84 7.79
C LEU A 229 13.32 -0.47 8.90
N CYS A 230 13.78 -0.40 10.16
CA CYS A 230 12.97 0.22 11.20
C CYS A 230 12.84 1.74 10.94
N LYS A 231 11.85 2.39 11.54
CA LYS A 231 11.54 3.80 11.24
C LYS A 231 12.74 4.76 11.33
N ASN A 232 13.60 4.57 12.33
CA ASN A 232 14.79 5.41 12.50
C ASN A 232 15.80 5.20 11.35
N HIS A 233 16.08 3.94 11.00
CA HIS A 233 17.03 3.62 9.93
C HIS A 233 16.45 3.89 8.54
N HIS A 234 15.13 3.77 8.33
CA HIS A 234 14.49 4.20 7.10
C HIS A 234 14.69 5.70 6.88
N TRP A 235 14.40 6.50 7.91
CA TRP A 235 14.61 7.94 7.83
C TRP A 235 16.09 8.30 7.60
N ALA A 236 17.03 7.65 8.31
CA ALA A 236 18.46 7.89 8.15
C ALA A 236 18.96 7.52 6.75
N PHE A 237 18.43 6.44 6.15
CA PHE A 237 18.74 6.02 4.79
C PHE A 237 18.26 7.04 3.76
N ASP A 238 17.00 7.51 3.87
CA ASP A 238 16.44 8.54 2.99
C ASP A 238 17.20 9.87 3.09
N LYS A 239 17.84 10.15 4.25
CA LYS A 239 18.67 11.34 4.46
C LYS A 239 20.14 11.16 4.07
N GLY A 240 20.51 9.97 3.60
CA GLY A 240 21.88 9.68 3.18
C GLY A 240 22.88 9.62 4.32
N TRP A 241 22.45 9.34 5.55
CA TRP A 241 23.34 9.18 6.70
C TRP A 241 24.14 7.89 6.65
N PHE A 242 23.63 6.90 5.94
CA PHE A 242 24.37 5.69 5.59
C PHE A 242 24.00 5.21 4.19
N ALA A 243 24.88 4.40 3.62
CA ALA A 243 24.69 3.68 2.36
C ALA A 243 25.16 2.24 2.51
N VAL A 244 25.06 1.48 1.43
CA VAL A 244 25.48 0.07 1.36
C VAL A 244 26.41 -0.11 0.17
N ASP A 245 27.55 -0.80 0.34
CA ASP A 245 28.52 -1.07 -0.75
C ASP A 245 28.09 -2.28 -1.62
N ASP A 246 28.91 -2.57 -2.63
CA ASP A 246 28.67 -3.68 -3.58
C ASP A 246 28.83 -5.07 -2.94
N LYS A 247 29.32 -5.13 -1.70
CA LYS A 247 29.43 -6.35 -0.89
C LYS A 247 28.41 -6.37 0.24
N TYR A 248 27.40 -5.54 0.14
CA TYR A 248 26.36 -5.34 1.16
C TYR A 248 26.89 -4.87 2.52
N LYS A 249 28.05 -4.18 2.57
CA LYS A 249 28.56 -3.58 3.79
C LYS A 249 27.99 -2.18 3.98
N ILE A 250 27.65 -1.86 5.21
CA ILE A 250 27.15 -0.57 5.63
C ILE A 250 28.29 0.47 5.60
N ILE A 251 28.07 1.60 4.96
CA ILE A 251 28.93 2.76 4.93
C ILE A 251 28.21 3.90 5.65
N VAL A 252 28.78 4.44 6.70
CA VAL A 252 28.16 5.49 7.52
C VAL A 252 28.88 6.82 7.25
N SER A 253 28.13 7.93 7.20
CA SER A 253 28.63 9.29 7.10
C SER A 253 29.57 9.62 8.27
N LYS A 254 30.65 10.35 7.99
CA LYS A 254 31.63 10.79 9.00
C LYS A 254 31.17 11.98 9.80
N GLU A 255 30.12 12.67 9.36
CA GLU A 255 29.65 13.92 9.98
C GLU A 255 28.58 13.68 11.06
N LEU A 256 28.27 12.39 11.40
CA LEU A 256 27.26 12.09 12.40
C LEU A 256 27.79 12.32 13.82
N GLU A 257 27.13 13.18 14.56
CA GLU A 257 27.27 13.32 16.01
C GLU A 257 26.15 12.53 16.70
N GLU A 258 26.51 11.49 17.46
CA GLU A 258 25.53 10.60 18.07
C GLU A 258 25.77 10.42 19.56
N VAL A 259 24.69 10.49 20.33
CA VAL A 259 24.65 10.10 21.74
C VAL A 259 23.54 9.08 21.94
N SER A 260 23.90 7.84 22.22
CA SER A 260 22.93 6.74 22.42
C SER A 260 23.26 5.97 23.69
N PRO A 261 22.69 6.35 24.86
CA PRO A 261 23.08 5.78 26.14
C PRO A 261 22.65 4.30 26.33
N HIS A 262 21.71 3.80 25.50
CA HIS A 262 21.12 2.47 25.69
C HIS A 262 21.07 1.60 24.44
N ALA A 263 21.49 2.11 23.28
CA ALA A 263 21.50 1.39 22.02
C ALA A 263 22.78 1.68 21.23
N ARG A 264 23.15 0.79 20.32
CA ARG A 264 24.25 1.04 19.38
C ARG A 264 23.95 2.26 18.52
N THR A 265 24.96 3.08 18.31
CA THR A 265 24.91 4.23 17.38
C THR A 265 24.92 3.75 15.93
N ILE A 266 24.50 4.59 14.98
CA ILE A 266 24.58 4.29 13.54
C ILE A 266 26.04 4.08 13.14
N THR A 267 26.96 4.89 13.68
CA THR A 267 28.41 4.82 13.39
C THR A 267 29.04 3.48 13.77
N GLU A 268 28.57 2.82 14.81
CA GLU A 268 29.07 1.49 15.23
C GLU A 268 28.75 0.36 14.24
N PHE A 269 27.83 0.58 13.29
CA PHE A 269 27.52 -0.40 12.24
C PHE A 269 28.39 -0.26 10.99
N HIS A 270 29.29 0.75 10.93
CA HIS A 270 30.15 0.94 9.79
C HIS A 270 31.01 -0.30 9.50
N GLY A 271 30.93 -0.79 8.26
CA GLY A 271 31.68 -1.96 7.80
C GLY A 271 31.00 -3.32 8.10
N GLU A 272 29.92 -3.36 8.89
CA GLU A 272 29.14 -4.57 9.07
C GLU A 272 28.32 -4.92 7.82
N ILE A 273 27.99 -6.19 7.66
CA ILE A 273 27.19 -6.64 6.53
C ILE A 273 25.72 -6.41 6.84
N LEU A 274 25.01 -5.83 5.89
CA LEU A 274 23.54 -5.69 5.94
C LEU A 274 22.90 -7.09 6.07
N ILE A 275 21.88 -7.23 6.90
CA ILE A 275 21.10 -8.46 6.98
C ILE A 275 20.31 -8.59 5.67
N LEU A 276 20.55 -9.69 4.95
CA LEU A 276 19.93 -9.95 3.66
C LEU A 276 18.71 -10.89 3.79
N PRO A 277 17.79 -10.89 2.82
CA PRO A 277 16.75 -11.91 2.72
C PRO A 277 17.33 -13.32 2.70
N LYS A 278 16.56 -14.33 3.13
CA LYS A 278 17.01 -15.74 3.11
C LYS A 278 17.23 -16.28 1.70
N VAL A 279 16.60 -15.69 0.70
CA VAL A 279 16.61 -16.15 -0.70
C VAL A 279 17.29 -15.10 -1.56
N GLU A 280 18.37 -15.50 -2.26
CA GLU A 280 19.24 -14.63 -3.06
C GLU A 280 18.48 -13.85 -4.14
N LYS A 281 17.44 -14.43 -4.75
CA LYS A 281 16.59 -13.77 -5.74
C LYS A 281 15.90 -12.49 -5.23
N TYR A 282 15.91 -12.24 -3.91
CA TYR A 282 15.32 -11.05 -3.28
C TYR A 282 16.37 -10.06 -2.75
N PHE A 283 17.65 -10.30 -3.02
CA PHE A 283 18.69 -9.39 -2.59
C PHE A 283 18.54 -8.02 -3.25
N PRO A 284 18.89 -6.94 -2.53
CA PRO A 284 18.95 -5.61 -3.11
C PRO A 284 19.85 -5.57 -4.37
N ASP A 285 19.37 -4.88 -5.40
CA ASP A 285 20.12 -4.69 -6.63
C ASP A 285 21.34 -3.80 -6.39
N ILE A 286 22.51 -4.29 -6.82
CA ILE A 286 23.78 -3.57 -6.69
C ILE A 286 23.75 -2.23 -7.44
N GLU A 287 23.13 -2.16 -8.62
CA GLU A 287 22.99 -0.90 -9.37
C GLU A 287 22.11 0.10 -8.61
N ALA A 288 21.08 -0.37 -7.90
CA ALA A 288 20.26 0.49 -7.08
C ALA A 288 21.05 1.03 -5.86
N LEU A 289 21.82 0.17 -5.18
CA LEU A 289 22.69 0.56 -4.08
C LEU A 289 23.76 1.56 -4.52
N GLN A 290 24.39 1.34 -5.70
CA GLN A 290 25.37 2.27 -6.30
C GLN A 290 24.71 3.63 -6.57
N TRP A 291 23.50 3.62 -7.14
CA TRP A 291 22.77 4.86 -7.38
C TRP A 291 22.53 5.64 -6.08
N HIS A 292 22.06 4.98 -5.01
CA HIS A 292 21.84 5.60 -3.71
C HIS A 292 23.13 6.21 -3.14
N ARG A 293 24.27 5.48 -3.22
CA ARG A 293 25.57 5.99 -2.78
C ARG A 293 26.02 7.25 -3.52
N HIS A 294 25.71 7.34 -4.82
CA HIS A 294 26.17 8.48 -5.62
C HIS A 294 25.25 9.71 -5.53
N HIS A 295 23.95 9.51 -5.21
CA HIS A 295 22.97 10.58 -5.33
C HIS A 295 22.34 11.02 -4.01
N ILE A 296 22.33 10.14 -3.01
CA ILE A 296 21.65 10.38 -1.73
C ILE A 296 22.63 10.40 -0.57
N PHE A 297 23.60 9.48 -0.54
CA PHE A 297 24.54 9.35 0.56
C PHE A 297 25.42 10.60 0.72
N GLN A 298 25.61 11.03 1.96
CA GLN A 298 26.45 12.15 2.39
C GLN A 298 27.68 11.58 3.12
N PRO A 299 28.88 11.47 2.47
CA PRO A 299 30.04 10.75 2.99
C PRO A 299 30.70 11.40 4.19
#